data_98caffa44e7c0a5a4778b7408208c782
#
_entry.id   98caffa44e7c0a5a4778b7408208c782
#
_cell.length_a   1.000
_cell.length_b   1.000
_cell.length_c   1.000
_cell.angle_alpha   90.00
_cell.angle_beta   90.00
_cell.angle_gamma   90.00
#
_symmetry.space_group_name_H-M   'P 1'
#
loop_
_entity.id
_entity.type
_entity.pdbx_description
1 polymer ?
#
loop_
_entity_poly.entity_id
_entity_poly.type
_entity_poly.pdbx_seq_one_letter_code
_entity_poly.pdbx_strand_id
1 'polypeptide(L)'
;MPSNEQRRAAAKRKLERQLARRAEQEKKRKRLTIAGSVLGVIVVAAAATGVYFLTRGEDTSSANAESSSAVPTTQFVNTPLDIPGPPPPAAKPATVDCAYPAGQEPPAKPVTAPATTSVATDGPEVKVAIDSTQGPIGLSLNSAQAPCTVNSMVSLAQQGYFDKTSCHRIVATPGFGILQCGDPAATGMGGPGYTFDNEYPTDLFPAGDPALQQPVNYKRGLVAMANAGTSPEGKGTNGSQFFLVFGDTQLPPNYTIFGTIDEAGLATLDKVAGGGVKGGAEDGGPAIPISFNTVKVG
;
A
#
# COMPACT_ATOMS: atom_id res chain seq x y z
N MET A 1 46.18 15.73 21.95
CA MET A 1 45.05 15.26 21.10
C MET A 1 44.15 14.37 21.94
N PRO A 2 42.80 14.51 21.90
CA PRO A 2 41.94 13.67 22.71
C PRO A 2 42.05 12.21 22.27
N SER A 3 42.08 11.29 23.27
CA SER A 3 42.21 9.85 23.04
C SER A 3 41.00 9.27 22.29
N ASN A 4 41.13 8.11 21.64
CA ASN A 4 40.02 7.44 20.96
C ASN A 4 38.84 7.15 21.91
N GLU A 5 39.09 6.88 23.14
CA GLU A 5 38.07 6.71 24.19
C GLU A 5 37.30 7.98 24.47
N GLN A 6 37.98 9.14 24.58
CA GLN A 6 37.33 10.43 24.76
C GLN A 6 36.45 10.81 23.56
N ARG A 7 36.86 10.50 22.33
CA ARG A 7 36.04 10.71 21.13
C ARG A 7 34.78 9.83 21.10
N ARG A 8 34.91 8.56 21.47
CA ARG A 8 33.77 7.62 21.59
C ARG A 8 32.79 8.05 22.68
N ALA A 9 33.27 8.48 23.83
CA ALA A 9 32.43 8.99 24.92
C ALA A 9 31.69 10.27 24.52
N ALA A 10 32.34 11.19 23.80
CA ALA A 10 31.70 12.40 23.29
C ALA A 10 30.63 12.12 22.23
N ALA A 11 30.88 11.17 21.33
CA ALA A 11 29.90 10.72 20.33
C ALA A 11 28.67 10.07 20.98
N LYS A 12 28.88 9.20 21.98
CA LYS A 12 27.79 8.56 22.73
C LYS A 12 26.91 9.60 23.44
N ARG A 13 27.51 10.56 24.13
CA ARG A 13 26.76 11.66 24.81
C ARG A 13 25.98 12.53 23.82
N LYS A 14 26.52 12.75 22.62
CA LYS A 14 25.82 13.51 21.56
C LYS A 14 24.59 12.74 21.04
N LEU A 15 24.71 11.43 20.83
CA LEU A 15 23.61 10.56 20.42
C LEU A 15 22.52 10.49 21.50
N GLU A 16 22.88 10.30 22.75
CA GLU A 16 21.93 10.28 23.87
C GLU A 16 21.12 11.57 23.99
N ARG A 17 21.78 12.74 23.81
CA ARG A 17 21.08 14.03 23.77
C ARG A 17 20.13 14.18 22.59
N GLN A 18 20.49 13.64 21.42
CA GLN A 18 19.61 13.65 20.26
C GLN A 18 18.37 12.78 20.45
N LEU A 19 18.55 11.58 21.02
CA LEU A 19 17.44 10.68 21.34
C LEU A 19 16.51 11.27 22.39
N ALA A 20 17.06 11.88 23.45
CA ALA A 20 16.27 12.57 24.46
C ALA A 20 15.41 13.71 23.87
N ARG A 21 15.99 14.53 22.99
CA ARG A 21 15.25 15.62 22.31
C ARG A 21 14.13 15.10 21.44
N ARG A 22 14.35 14.01 20.67
CA ARG A 22 13.30 13.38 19.87
C ARG A 22 12.16 12.84 20.73
N ALA A 23 12.48 12.15 21.82
CA ALA A 23 11.49 11.63 22.77
C ALA A 23 10.65 12.76 23.43
N GLU A 24 11.26 13.91 23.73
CA GLU A 24 10.53 15.08 24.24
C GLU A 24 9.61 15.69 23.16
N GLN A 25 10.07 15.77 21.93
CA GLN A 25 9.26 16.27 20.80
C GLN A 25 8.05 15.37 20.54
N GLU A 26 8.23 14.05 20.58
CA GLU A 26 7.11 13.09 20.45
C GLU A 26 6.10 13.21 21.59
N LYS A 27 6.57 13.37 22.83
CA LYS A 27 5.70 13.62 23.99
C LYS A 27 4.93 14.94 23.85
N LYS A 28 5.56 15.99 23.35
CA LYS A 28 4.90 17.27 23.11
C LYS A 28 3.85 17.16 21.98
N ARG A 29 4.18 16.49 20.87
CA ARG A 29 3.21 16.23 19.78
C ARG A 29 2.02 15.43 20.28
N LYS A 30 2.22 14.32 21.01
CA LYS A 30 1.13 13.52 21.59
C LYS A 30 0.23 14.35 22.53
N ARG A 31 0.82 15.22 23.38
CA ARG A 31 0.04 16.09 24.26
C ARG A 31 -0.76 17.15 23.51
N LEU A 32 -0.20 17.72 22.44
CA LEU A 32 -0.92 18.69 21.59
C LEU A 32 -2.06 18.02 20.81
N THR A 33 -1.89 16.78 20.33
CA THR A 33 -2.95 16.02 19.65
C THR A 33 -4.09 15.68 20.61
N ILE A 34 -3.78 15.28 21.86
CA ILE A 34 -4.80 14.99 22.88
C ILE A 34 -5.54 16.26 23.30
N ALA A 35 -4.83 17.38 23.47
CA ALA A 35 -5.45 18.66 23.84
C ALA A 35 -6.37 19.20 22.71
N GLY A 36 -5.96 19.02 21.44
CA GLY A 36 -6.77 19.41 20.28
C GLY A 36 -8.04 18.57 20.14
N SER A 37 -7.99 17.27 20.40
CA SER A 37 -9.14 16.38 20.31
C SER A 37 -10.16 16.63 21.43
N VAL A 38 -9.72 16.96 22.66
CA VAL A 38 -10.62 17.29 23.79
C VAL A 38 -11.36 18.62 23.54
N LEU A 39 -10.68 19.64 23.02
CA LEU A 39 -11.32 20.92 22.67
C LEU A 39 -12.33 20.76 21.52
N GLY A 40 -12.02 19.95 20.51
CA GLY A 40 -12.93 19.66 19.40
C GLY A 40 -14.23 19.00 19.84
N VAL A 41 -14.16 18.03 20.75
CA VAL A 41 -15.35 17.34 21.29
C VAL A 41 -16.23 18.27 22.12
N ILE A 42 -15.65 19.18 22.91
CA ILE A 42 -16.42 20.14 23.73
C ILE A 42 -17.17 21.14 22.85
N VAL A 43 -16.57 21.62 21.76
CA VAL A 43 -17.22 22.57 20.83
C VAL A 43 -18.38 21.90 20.08
N VAL A 44 -18.23 20.66 19.65
CA VAL A 44 -19.29 19.90 18.96
C VAL A 44 -20.43 19.58 19.93
N ALA A 45 -20.14 19.21 21.17
CA ALA A 45 -21.19 18.95 22.18
C ALA A 45 -21.96 20.21 22.53
N ALA A 46 -21.32 21.39 22.63
CA ALA A 46 -21.99 22.66 22.90
C ALA A 46 -22.88 23.13 21.73
N ALA A 47 -22.45 22.91 20.48
CA ALA A 47 -23.24 23.20 19.29
C ALA A 47 -24.49 22.27 19.17
N ALA A 48 -24.34 20.98 19.47
CA ALA A 48 -25.42 20.01 19.41
C ALA A 48 -26.52 20.29 20.50
N THR A 49 -26.10 20.69 21.70
CA THR A 49 -27.08 21.06 22.76
C THR A 49 -27.78 22.37 22.45
N GLY A 50 -27.12 23.37 21.86
CA GLY A 50 -27.74 24.64 21.46
C GLY A 50 -28.86 24.46 20.41
N VAL A 51 -28.59 23.62 19.38
CA VAL A 51 -29.59 23.30 18.34
C VAL A 51 -30.74 22.47 18.90
N TYR A 52 -30.48 21.54 19.84
CA TYR A 52 -31.51 20.71 20.46
C TYR A 52 -32.55 21.52 21.25
N PHE A 53 -32.14 22.59 21.93
CA PHE A 53 -33.04 23.44 22.68
C PHE A 53 -33.84 24.46 21.84
N LEU A 54 -33.34 24.78 20.62
CA LEU A 54 -34.04 25.72 19.73
C LEU A 54 -35.10 25.08 18.82
N THR A 55 -35.11 23.74 18.71
CA THR A 55 -36.03 23.01 17.81
C THR A 55 -37.17 22.27 18.53
N ARG A 56 -37.30 22.40 19.86
CA ARG A 56 -38.36 21.72 20.61
C ARG A 56 -39.61 22.58 20.68
N GLY A 57 -40.36 22.58 19.58
CA GLY A 57 -41.78 22.91 19.55
C GLY A 57 -42.56 21.61 19.43
N GLU A 58 -43.61 21.49 20.23
CA GLU A 58 -44.45 20.30 20.41
C GLU A 58 -44.99 19.72 19.11
N ASP A 59 -44.94 18.38 18.97
CA ASP A 59 -46.15 17.60 18.67
C ASP A 59 -45.87 16.08 18.79
N THR A 60 -46.78 15.44 19.52
CA THR A 60 -46.84 13.99 19.74
C THR A 60 -47.38 13.26 18.52
N SER A 61 -46.64 12.27 17.99
CA SER A 61 -47.30 11.09 17.40
C SER A 61 -46.28 9.93 17.26
N SER A 62 -46.69 8.79 17.83
CA SER A 62 -45.96 7.53 17.79
C SER A 62 -45.91 6.97 16.37
N ALA A 63 -44.71 6.61 15.88
CA ALA A 63 -44.53 5.59 14.86
C ALA A 63 -43.17 4.92 15.07
N ASN A 64 -43.20 3.63 15.36
CA ASN A 64 -42.03 2.74 15.29
C ASN A 64 -41.42 2.82 13.91
N ALA A 65 -40.18 3.30 13.82
CA ALA A 65 -39.35 3.11 12.66
C ALA A 65 -38.02 2.52 13.15
N GLU A 66 -37.77 1.26 12.80
CA GLU A 66 -36.45 0.64 12.87
C GLU A 66 -35.48 1.53 12.10
N SER A 67 -34.63 2.24 12.82
CA SER A 67 -33.57 3.05 12.24
C SER A 67 -32.43 2.12 11.81
N SER A 68 -32.51 1.60 10.61
CA SER A 68 -31.36 1.07 9.91
C SER A 68 -30.44 2.26 9.61
N SER A 69 -29.42 2.46 10.43
CA SER A 69 -28.36 3.45 10.18
C SER A 69 -27.54 2.98 8.98
N ALA A 70 -28.04 3.27 7.79
CA ALA A 70 -27.23 3.21 6.57
C ALA A 70 -26.14 4.27 6.70
N VAL A 71 -24.90 3.86 6.96
CA VAL A 71 -23.72 4.71 6.80
C VAL A 71 -23.75 5.22 5.35
N PRO A 72 -23.74 6.53 5.10
CA PRO A 72 -23.72 7.01 3.72
C PRO A 72 -22.44 6.49 3.06
N THR A 73 -22.59 5.56 2.14
CA THR A 73 -21.50 5.06 1.32
C THR A 73 -21.13 6.17 0.36
N THR A 74 -20.15 6.97 0.73
CA THR A 74 -19.57 7.97 -0.18
C THR A 74 -18.84 7.19 -1.25
N GLN A 75 -19.37 7.14 -2.47
CA GLN A 75 -18.68 6.50 -3.57
C GLN A 75 -17.33 7.19 -3.76
N PHE A 76 -16.25 6.42 -3.77
CA PHE A 76 -14.94 6.92 -4.17
C PHE A 76 -15.03 7.40 -5.62
N VAL A 77 -14.68 8.65 -5.85
CA VAL A 77 -14.62 9.23 -7.20
C VAL A 77 -13.16 9.34 -7.60
N ASN A 78 -12.77 8.60 -8.65
CA ASN A 78 -11.45 8.77 -9.22
C ASN A 78 -11.31 10.20 -9.78
N THR A 79 -10.35 10.96 -9.26
CA THR A 79 -10.01 12.28 -9.81
C THR A 79 -8.77 12.12 -10.69
N PRO A 80 -8.89 12.29 -12.01
CA PRO A 80 -7.74 12.24 -12.90
C PRO A 80 -6.67 13.25 -12.49
N LEU A 81 -5.41 12.84 -12.53
CA LEU A 81 -4.27 13.69 -12.23
C LEU A 81 -3.72 14.32 -13.52
N ASP A 82 -3.47 15.63 -13.48
CA ASP A 82 -2.81 16.37 -14.57
C ASP A 82 -1.28 16.28 -14.43
N ILE A 83 -0.76 15.06 -14.24
CA ILE A 83 0.67 14.75 -14.28
C ILE A 83 0.90 13.56 -15.20
N PRO A 84 2.06 13.50 -15.89
CA PRO A 84 2.35 12.40 -16.79
C PRO A 84 2.46 11.07 -16.04
N GLY A 85 2.10 9.99 -16.72
CA GLY A 85 2.50 8.64 -16.29
C GLY A 85 4.01 8.44 -16.43
N PRO A 86 4.52 7.28 -15.96
CA PRO A 86 5.92 6.94 -16.20
C PRO A 86 6.21 6.87 -17.72
N PRO A 87 7.49 7.08 -18.12
CA PRO A 87 7.86 6.93 -19.53
C PRO A 87 7.52 5.53 -20.05
N PRO A 88 7.35 5.35 -21.37
CA PRO A 88 7.11 4.03 -21.95
C PRO A 88 8.22 3.03 -21.57
N PRO A 89 7.89 1.75 -21.34
CA PRO A 89 8.88 0.74 -20.98
C PRO A 89 9.91 0.53 -22.09
N ALA A 90 11.17 0.33 -21.72
CA ALA A 90 12.21 -0.07 -22.64
C ALA A 90 12.10 -1.57 -22.97
N ALA A 91 12.48 -1.95 -24.19
CA ALA A 91 12.60 -3.36 -24.55
C ALA A 91 13.66 -4.06 -23.69
N LYS A 92 13.32 -5.23 -23.17
CA LYS A 92 14.25 -6.08 -22.41
C LYS A 92 14.87 -7.16 -23.33
N PRO A 93 16.02 -7.76 -22.94
CA PRO A 93 16.53 -8.98 -23.59
C PRO A 93 15.49 -10.10 -23.58
N ALA A 94 15.56 -11.06 -24.51
CA ALA A 94 14.63 -12.19 -24.56
C ALA A 94 14.54 -13.01 -23.27
N THR A 95 15.62 -13.01 -22.48
CA THR A 95 15.65 -13.57 -21.13
C THR A 95 16.33 -12.61 -20.17
N VAL A 96 15.87 -12.59 -18.92
CA VAL A 96 16.44 -11.80 -17.81
C VAL A 96 16.77 -12.75 -16.66
N ASP A 97 17.97 -12.59 -16.09
CA ASP A 97 18.37 -13.34 -14.89
C ASP A 97 17.90 -12.62 -13.63
N CYS A 98 17.04 -13.29 -12.88
CA CYS A 98 16.42 -12.77 -11.67
C CYS A 98 17.15 -13.27 -10.43
N ALA A 99 17.38 -12.37 -9.47
CA ALA A 99 17.98 -12.71 -8.18
C ALA A 99 16.97 -12.50 -7.05
N TYR A 100 16.85 -13.49 -6.17
CA TYR A 100 15.98 -13.49 -5.01
C TYR A 100 16.78 -13.77 -3.74
N PRO A 101 17.70 -12.86 -3.34
CA PRO A 101 18.51 -13.07 -2.14
C PRO A 101 17.62 -13.15 -0.89
N ALA A 102 18.07 -13.94 0.08
CA ALA A 102 17.38 -14.05 1.37
C ALA A 102 17.24 -12.67 2.02
N GLY A 103 16.04 -12.37 2.49
CA GLY A 103 15.73 -11.19 3.27
C GLY A 103 16.28 -11.28 4.70
N GLN A 104 16.16 -10.18 5.45
CA GLN A 104 16.57 -10.16 6.87
C GLN A 104 15.55 -10.88 7.76
N GLU A 105 14.27 -10.86 7.38
CA GLU A 105 13.18 -11.49 8.13
C GLU A 105 12.79 -12.83 7.50
N PRO A 106 12.39 -13.81 8.31
CA PRO A 106 11.87 -15.07 7.80
C PRO A 106 10.54 -14.86 7.05
N PRO A 107 10.12 -15.83 6.19
CA PRO A 107 8.85 -15.72 5.51
C PRO A 107 7.68 -15.70 6.49
N ALA A 108 6.72 -14.77 6.29
CA ALA A 108 5.50 -14.65 7.11
C ALA A 108 4.56 -15.86 6.98
N LYS A 109 4.71 -16.64 5.91
CA LYS A 109 4.06 -17.92 5.65
C LYS A 109 5.06 -18.82 4.93
N PRO A 110 5.14 -20.13 5.25
CA PRO A 110 6.12 -21.04 4.63
C PRO A 110 6.05 -20.98 3.11
N VAL A 111 7.16 -20.61 2.47
CA VAL A 111 7.33 -20.47 1.04
C VAL A 111 8.82 -20.49 0.68
N THR A 112 9.13 -20.84 -0.56
CA THR A 112 10.49 -20.77 -1.10
C THR A 112 10.59 -19.72 -2.20
N ALA A 113 11.79 -19.18 -2.38
CA ALA A 113 12.07 -18.30 -3.52
C ALA A 113 11.82 -19.04 -4.86
N PRO A 114 11.54 -18.33 -5.97
CA PRO A 114 11.38 -18.94 -7.28
C PRO A 114 12.60 -19.81 -7.66
N ALA A 115 12.33 -21.05 -8.11
CA ALA A 115 13.39 -21.96 -8.56
C ALA A 115 13.94 -21.55 -9.94
N THR A 116 13.09 -20.99 -10.80
CA THR A 116 13.47 -20.46 -12.11
C THR A 116 14.00 -19.06 -11.94
N THR A 117 15.25 -18.84 -12.36
CA THR A 117 15.89 -17.52 -12.28
C THR A 117 16.16 -16.90 -13.65
N SER A 118 16.23 -17.69 -14.72
CA SER A 118 16.30 -17.17 -16.10
C SER A 118 14.89 -17.11 -16.69
N VAL A 119 14.34 -15.92 -16.82
CA VAL A 119 12.93 -15.68 -17.14
C VAL A 119 12.78 -15.08 -18.53
N ALA A 120 11.93 -15.69 -19.36
CA ALA A 120 11.60 -15.17 -20.69
C ALA A 120 10.73 -13.90 -20.59
N THR A 121 10.99 -12.95 -21.49
CA THR A 121 10.28 -11.66 -21.55
C THR A 121 9.28 -11.56 -22.71
N ASP A 122 9.32 -12.48 -23.66
CA ASP A 122 8.52 -12.50 -24.89
C ASP A 122 7.23 -13.35 -24.79
N GLY A 123 6.94 -13.84 -23.59
CA GLY A 123 5.71 -14.62 -23.34
C GLY A 123 4.44 -13.77 -23.32
N PRO A 124 3.26 -14.43 -23.41
CA PRO A 124 1.99 -13.75 -23.22
C PRO A 124 1.86 -13.23 -21.77
N GLU A 125 0.95 -12.27 -21.56
CA GLU A 125 0.58 -11.87 -20.21
C GLU A 125 0.10 -13.07 -19.39
N VAL A 126 0.55 -13.13 -18.14
CA VAL A 126 0.11 -14.17 -17.21
C VAL A 126 -1.18 -13.73 -16.54
N LYS A 127 -2.24 -14.53 -16.68
CA LYS A 127 -3.51 -14.23 -16.03
C LYS A 127 -3.51 -14.77 -14.60
N VAL A 128 -3.98 -13.97 -13.66
CA VAL A 128 -4.15 -14.36 -12.27
C VAL A 128 -5.58 -14.06 -11.84
N ALA A 129 -6.26 -15.07 -11.32
CA ALA A 129 -7.60 -14.94 -10.79
C ALA A 129 -7.57 -14.95 -9.26
N ILE A 130 -8.06 -13.89 -8.66
CA ILE A 130 -8.21 -13.74 -7.21
C ILE A 130 -9.69 -13.88 -6.88
N ASP A 131 -10.05 -14.92 -6.10
CA ASP A 131 -11.34 -14.98 -5.42
C ASP A 131 -11.23 -14.26 -4.09
N SER A 132 -12.03 -13.20 -3.90
CA SER A 132 -12.01 -12.42 -2.66
C SER A 132 -13.37 -12.38 -1.97
N THR A 133 -13.37 -12.03 -0.69
CA THR A 133 -14.60 -11.87 0.11
C THR A 133 -15.51 -10.75 -0.38
N GLN A 134 -15.05 -9.88 -1.29
CA GLN A 134 -15.84 -8.75 -1.80
C GLN A 134 -16.22 -8.90 -3.28
N GLY A 135 -15.64 -9.87 -3.98
CA GLY A 135 -15.85 -10.14 -5.39
C GLY A 135 -14.56 -10.62 -6.09
N PRO A 136 -14.64 -11.01 -7.36
CA PRO A 136 -13.48 -11.44 -8.12
C PRO A 136 -12.56 -10.26 -8.46
N ILE A 137 -11.26 -10.54 -8.59
CA ILE A 137 -10.27 -9.59 -9.13
C ILE A 137 -9.39 -10.36 -10.11
N GLY A 138 -9.46 -10.03 -11.39
CA GLY A 138 -8.58 -10.57 -12.42
C GLY A 138 -7.38 -9.63 -12.66
N LEU A 139 -6.19 -10.23 -12.74
CA LEU A 139 -4.96 -9.51 -13.06
C LEU A 139 -4.37 -10.04 -14.37
N SER A 140 -3.78 -9.15 -15.14
CA SER A 140 -2.97 -9.46 -16.31
C SER A 140 -1.55 -9.00 -16.05
N LEU A 141 -0.64 -9.93 -15.78
CA LEU A 141 0.74 -9.64 -15.41
C LEU A 141 1.64 -9.61 -16.64
N ASN A 142 2.52 -8.61 -16.73
CA ASN A 142 3.33 -8.33 -17.92
C ASN A 142 4.81 -8.67 -17.70
N SER A 143 5.22 -9.88 -18.14
CA SER A 143 6.61 -10.34 -18.04
C SER A 143 7.58 -9.54 -18.94
N ALA A 144 7.11 -8.87 -20.00
CA ALA A 144 7.95 -8.03 -20.82
C ALA A 144 8.44 -6.77 -20.07
N GLN A 145 7.63 -6.29 -19.13
CA GLN A 145 7.97 -5.09 -18.33
C GLN A 145 8.68 -5.44 -17.03
N ALA A 146 8.22 -6.49 -16.34
CA ALA A 146 8.67 -6.83 -15.00
C ALA A 146 8.83 -8.34 -14.83
N PRO A 147 9.76 -8.99 -15.58
CA PRO A 147 9.91 -10.44 -15.60
C PRO A 147 10.18 -11.04 -14.22
N CYS A 148 11.07 -10.45 -13.43
CA CYS A 148 11.42 -10.98 -12.12
C CYS A 148 10.29 -10.82 -11.11
N THR A 149 9.56 -9.72 -11.18
CA THR A 149 8.37 -9.48 -10.35
C THR A 149 7.25 -10.45 -10.69
N VAL A 150 6.95 -10.64 -11.97
CA VAL A 150 5.93 -11.59 -12.43
C VAL A 150 6.30 -13.02 -12.03
N ASN A 151 7.56 -13.42 -12.24
CA ASN A 151 8.06 -14.75 -11.82
C ASN A 151 7.89 -14.97 -10.31
N SER A 152 8.23 -13.98 -9.48
CA SER A 152 8.01 -14.04 -8.03
C SER A 152 6.54 -14.16 -7.67
N MET A 153 5.67 -13.30 -8.25
CA MET A 153 4.24 -13.31 -8.00
C MET A 153 3.59 -14.65 -8.37
N VAL A 154 3.93 -15.20 -9.54
CA VAL A 154 3.46 -16.51 -10.01
C VAL A 154 3.90 -17.63 -9.08
N SER A 155 5.19 -17.65 -8.70
CA SER A 155 5.73 -18.63 -7.78
C SER A 155 5.03 -18.62 -6.41
N LEU A 156 4.81 -17.42 -5.86
CA LEU A 156 4.09 -17.24 -4.59
C LEU A 156 2.63 -17.69 -4.68
N ALA A 157 1.93 -17.34 -5.77
CA ALA A 157 0.55 -17.73 -6.00
C ALA A 157 0.41 -19.27 -6.13
N GLN A 158 1.30 -19.90 -6.91
CA GLN A 158 1.32 -21.36 -7.07
C GLN A 158 1.60 -22.11 -5.77
N GLN A 159 2.35 -21.52 -4.85
CA GLN A 159 2.60 -22.05 -3.50
C GLN A 159 1.46 -21.73 -2.51
N GLY A 160 0.37 -21.10 -2.95
CA GLY A 160 -0.75 -20.70 -2.09
C GLY A 160 -0.38 -19.64 -1.03
N TYR A 161 0.68 -18.88 -1.28
CA TYR A 161 1.17 -17.86 -0.32
C TYR A 161 0.11 -16.79 -0.02
N PHE A 162 -0.63 -16.37 -1.04
CA PHE A 162 -1.66 -15.35 -0.92
C PHE A 162 -3.03 -15.85 -0.47
N ASP A 163 -3.25 -17.19 -0.42
CA ASP A 163 -4.52 -17.77 0.00
C ASP A 163 -4.82 -17.45 1.46
N LYS A 164 -6.07 -17.05 1.74
CA LYS A 164 -6.58 -16.68 3.07
C LYS A 164 -5.80 -15.49 3.69
N THR A 165 -5.37 -14.53 2.87
CA THR A 165 -4.68 -13.32 3.32
C THR A 165 -5.58 -12.10 3.16
N SER A 166 -5.40 -11.12 4.03
CA SER A 166 -6.19 -9.87 4.02
C SER A 166 -5.38 -8.73 3.44
N CYS A 167 -6.07 -7.78 2.79
CA CYS A 167 -5.47 -6.50 2.44
C CYS A 167 -5.51 -5.59 3.68
N HIS A 168 -4.36 -5.17 4.13
CA HIS A 168 -4.18 -4.53 5.44
C HIS A 168 -4.24 -3.00 5.39
N ARG A 169 -4.10 -2.39 4.21
CA ARG A 169 -4.05 -0.94 4.07
C ARG A 169 -4.80 -0.46 2.84
N ILE A 170 -5.56 0.59 3.01
CA ILE A 170 -6.18 1.36 1.94
C ILE A 170 -5.85 2.84 2.13
N VAL A 171 -5.59 3.54 1.03
CA VAL A 171 -5.58 5.01 0.96
C VAL A 171 -6.64 5.40 -0.05
N ALA A 172 -7.58 6.23 0.35
CA ALA A 172 -8.74 6.62 -0.47
C ALA A 172 -8.93 8.14 -0.43
N THR A 173 -7.94 8.87 -0.94
CA THR A 173 -7.96 10.33 -1.02
C THR A 173 -7.81 10.80 -2.47
N PRO A 174 -8.23 12.01 -2.82
CA PRO A 174 -7.98 12.58 -4.15
C PRO A 174 -6.50 12.52 -4.51
N GLY A 175 -6.17 11.92 -5.65
CA GLY A 175 -4.79 11.75 -6.11
C GLY A 175 -3.99 10.66 -5.41
N PHE A 176 -4.65 9.82 -4.57
CA PHE A 176 -4.02 8.64 -3.96
C PHE A 176 -5.06 7.57 -3.63
N GLY A 177 -5.32 6.67 -4.59
CA GLY A 177 -6.31 5.60 -4.48
C GLY A 177 -5.69 4.21 -4.61
N ILE A 178 -5.29 3.56 -3.49
CA ILE A 178 -4.66 2.23 -3.50
C ILE A 178 -5.22 1.31 -2.42
N LEU A 179 -5.24 0.00 -2.73
CA LEU A 179 -5.45 -1.07 -1.78
C LEU A 179 -4.19 -1.95 -1.72
N GLN A 180 -3.50 -2.01 -0.58
CA GLN A 180 -2.27 -2.76 -0.39
C GLN A 180 -2.55 -4.10 0.26
N CYS A 181 -1.99 -5.16 -0.33
CA CYS A 181 -2.20 -6.56 0.00
C CYS A 181 -0.86 -7.32 -0.02
N GLY A 182 -0.88 -8.65 0.14
CA GLY A 182 0.28 -9.52 -0.08
C GLY A 182 1.13 -9.78 1.17
N ASP A 183 0.70 -9.31 2.34
CA ASP A 183 1.26 -9.72 3.63
C ASP A 183 0.34 -10.73 4.32
N PRO A 184 0.73 -12.02 4.45
CA PRO A 184 -0.09 -13.02 5.13
C PRO A 184 -0.42 -12.71 6.59
N ALA A 185 0.44 -11.95 7.28
CA ALA A 185 0.23 -11.52 8.66
C ALA A 185 -0.67 -10.27 8.76
N ALA A 186 -0.96 -9.62 7.65
CA ALA A 186 -1.75 -8.36 7.58
C ALA A 186 -1.22 -7.24 8.49
N THR A 187 0.07 -7.22 8.77
CA THR A 187 0.76 -6.22 9.61
C THR A 187 1.39 -5.09 8.79
N GLY A 188 1.55 -5.30 7.48
CA GLY A 188 2.34 -4.46 6.58
C GLY A 188 3.85 -4.70 6.67
N MET A 189 4.28 -5.64 7.52
CA MET A 189 5.70 -5.95 7.76
C MET A 189 6.11 -7.33 7.20
N GLY A 190 5.13 -8.21 6.91
CA GLY A 190 5.38 -9.56 6.44
C GLY A 190 5.81 -9.61 4.97
N GLY A 191 6.65 -10.61 4.66
CA GLY A 191 7.16 -10.85 3.32
C GLY A 191 7.50 -12.32 3.09
N PRO A 192 8.05 -12.68 1.92
CA PRO A 192 8.30 -14.07 1.52
C PRO A 192 9.64 -14.61 2.01
N GLY A 193 10.39 -13.85 2.82
CA GLY A 193 11.72 -14.23 3.30
C GLY A 193 12.86 -13.99 2.31
N TYR A 194 12.58 -13.35 1.18
CA TYR A 194 13.56 -12.89 0.19
C TYR A 194 13.15 -11.52 -0.35
N THR A 195 14.09 -10.85 -1.01
CA THR A 195 13.86 -9.56 -1.68
C THR A 195 14.35 -9.61 -3.12
N PHE A 196 13.92 -8.64 -3.93
CA PHE A 196 14.42 -8.47 -5.31
C PHE A 196 14.35 -7.00 -5.73
N ASP A 197 15.10 -6.70 -6.79
CA ASP A 197 15.26 -5.33 -7.27
C ASP A 197 13.99 -4.79 -7.94
N ASN A 198 13.91 -3.46 -8.05
CA ASN A 198 12.88 -2.79 -8.81
C ASN A 198 13.09 -3.02 -10.31
N GLU A 199 11.97 -3.10 -11.03
CA GLU A 199 11.92 -3.14 -12.48
C GLU A 199 11.20 -1.89 -13.01
N TYR A 200 10.44 -1.99 -14.09
CA TYR A 200 9.72 -0.85 -14.68
C TYR A 200 8.79 -0.15 -13.67
N PRO A 201 8.82 1.16 -13.55
CA PRO A 201 9.57 2.14 -14.35
C PRO A 201 10.94 2.53 -13.78
N THR A 202 11.34 2.00 -12.63
CA THR A 202 12.59 2.38 -11.94
C THR A 202 13.83 2.12 -12.80
N ASP A 203 13.85 1.04 -13.54
CA ASP A 203 14.95 0.61 -14.39
C ASP A 203 15.19 1.47 -15.65
N LEU A 204 14.29 2.42 -15.92
CA LEU A 204 14.48 3.43 -16.95
C LEU A 204 15.45 4.55 -16.55
N PHE A 205 15.78 4.65 -15.27
CA PHE A 205 16.56 5.74 -14.70
C PHE A 205 17.87 5.20 -14.12
N PRO A 206 18.99 5.89 -14.33
CA PRO A 206 20.23 5.60 -13.62
C PRO A 206 20.05 5.68 -12.10
N ALA A 207 20.80 4.89 -11.35
CA ALA A 207 20.79 4.95 -9.90
C ALA A 207 21.14 6.37 -9.41
N GLY A 208 20.30 6.95 -8.54
CA GLY A 208 20.49 8.29 -8.02
C GLY A 208 20.01 9.42 -8.95
N ASP A 209 19.36 9.08 -10.08
CA ASP A 209 18.76 10.10 -10.94
C ASP A 209 17.71 10.91 -10.17
N PRO A 210 17.75 12.26 -10.23
CA PRO A 210 16.72 13.11 -9.59
C PRO A 210 15.28 12.82 -10.04
N ALA A 211 15.08 12.29 -11.25
CA ALA A 211 13.78 11.88 -11.75
C ALA A 211 13.13 10.77 -10.90
N LEU A 212 13.92 9.94 -10.22
CA LEU A 212 13.41 8.95 -9.26
C LEU A 212 12.72 9.56 -8.02
N GLN A 213 12.84 10.87 -7.83
CA GLN A 213 12.16 11.61 -6.76
C GLN A 213 10.98 12.43 -7.28
N GLN A 214 10.79 12.51 -8.61
CA GLN A 214 9.68 13.25 -9.21
C GLN A 214 8.45 12.35 -9.29
N PRO A 215 7.29 12.85 -8.89
CA PRO A 215 6.07 12.06 -8.96
C PRO A 215 5.61 11.82 -10.40
N VAL A 216 5.12 10.62 -10.66
CA VAL A 216 4.41 10.22 -11.87
C VAL A 216 3.02 9.71 -11.52
N ASN A 217 2.11 9.67 -12.49
CA ASN A 217 0.78 9.14 -12.28
C ASN A 217 0.77 7.61 -12.46
N TYR A 218 0.56 6.90 -11.37
CA TYR A 218 0.15 5.49 -11.40
C TYR A 218 -1.36 5.45 -11.65
N LYS A 219 -1.74 5.28 -12.91
CA LYS A 219 -3.13 5.33 -13.34
C LYS A 219 -3.98 4.23 -12.69
N ARG A 220 -5.26 4.55 -12.48
CA ARG A 220 -6.25 3.56 -12.09
C ARG A 220 -6.18 2.33 -12.99
N GLY A 221 -6.25 1.15 -12.40
CA GLY A 221 -6.17 -0.13 -13.09
C GLY A 221 -4.77 -0.75 -13.12
N LEU A 222 -3.73 -0.09 -12.60
CA LEU A 222 -2.40 -0.67 -12.50
C LEU A 222 -2.24 -1.53 -11.23
N VAL A 223 -1.33 -2.50 -11.32
CA VAL A 223 -0.82 -3.28 -10.19
C VAL A 223 0.65 -2.98 -10.03
N ALA A 224 1.08 -2.61 -8.82
CA ALA A 224 2.47 -2.30 -8.55
C ALA A 224 2.95 -2.90 -7.23
N MET A 225 4.27 -3.15 -7.14
CA MET A 225 4.90 -3.65 -5.92
C MET A 225 4.96 -2.59 -4.84
N ALA A 226 4.64 -2.98 -3.61
CA ALA A 226 4.96 -2.22 -2.42
C ALA A 226 6.34 -2.62 -1.91
N ASN A 227 7.17 -1.64 -1.56
CA ASN A 227 8.52 -1.86 -1.05
C ASN A 227 8.90 -0.82 0.03
N ALA A 228 9.98 -1.08 0.75
CA ALA A 228 10.51 -0.19 1.77
C ALA A 228 11.61 0.76 1.23
N GLY A 229 11.64 0.96 -0.09
CA GLY A 229 12.66 1.75 -0.77
C GLY A 229 13.88 0.92 -1.18
N THR A 230 15.02 1.58 -1.25
CA THR A 230 16.29 0.95 -1.62
C THR A 230 17.08 0.56 -0.36
N SER A 231 17.65 -0.65 -0.34
CA SER A 231 18.52 -1.08 0.75
C SER A 231 19.80 -0.23 0.82
N PRO A 232 20.57 -0.30 1.92
CA PRO A 232 21.86 0.40 2.03
C PRO A 232 22.86 0.06 0.91
N GLU A 233 22.74 -1.14 0.32
CA GLU A 233 23.58 -1.60 -0.78
C GLU A 233 23.06 -1.17 -2.17
N GLY A 234 22.03 -0.33 -2.22
CA GLY A 234 21.41 0.14 -3.46
C GLY A 234 20.48 -0.88 -4.14
N LYS A 235 20.08 -1.93 -3.41
CA LYS A 235 19.20 -3.00 -3.89
C LYS A 235 17.73 -2.67 -3.60
N GLY A 236 16.83 -3.11 -4.45
CA GLY A 236 15.40 -3.05 -4.21
C GLY A 236 14.97 -3.93 -3.02
N THR A 237 13.85 -3.57 -2.42
CA THR A 237 13.29 -4.29 -1.25
C THR A 237 11.91 -4.86 -1.55
N ASN A 238 11.62 -5.17 -2.83
CA ASN A 238 10.38 -5.86 -3.19
C ASN A 238 10.33 -7.24 -2.53
N GLY A 239 9.16 -7.64 -2.08
CA GLY A 239 8.91 -8.95 -1.47
C GLY A 239 7.62 -9.56 -2.04
N SER A 240 6.60 -9.71 -1.18
CA SER A 240 5.28 -10.22 -1.61
C SER A 240 4.19 -9.15 -1.60
N GLN A 241 4.43 -8.00 -1.00
CA GLN A 241 3.40 -6.95 -0.89
C GLN A 241 3.27 -6.17 -2.21
N PHE A 242 2.03 -5.91 -2.58
CA PHE A 242 1.68 -5.15 -3.77
C PHE A 242 0.45 -4.28 -3.50
N PHE A 243 0.22 -3.30 -4.37
CA PHE A 243 -0.99 -2.50 -4.30
C PHE A 243 -1.74 -2.48 -5.62
N LEU A 244 -3.05 -2.43 -5.48
CA LEU A 244 -4.03 -2.34 -6.55
C LEU A 244 -4.48 -0.88 -6.65
N VAL A 245 -4.24 -0.25 -7.78
CA VAL A 245 -4.54 1.17 -8.00
C VAL A 245 -5.99 1.32 -8.44
N PHE A 246 -6.88 1.71 -7.55
CA PHE A 246 -8.29 1.96 -7.85
C PHE A 246 -8.60 3.43 -8.14
N GLY A 247 -7.68 4.33 -7.93
CA GLY A 247 -7.74 5.74 -8.29
C GLY A 247 -6.36 6.25 -8.70
N ASP A 248 -6.32 7.23 -9.61
CA ASP A 248 -5.06 7.83 -10.05
C ASP A 248 -4.22 8.24 -8.85
N THR A 249 -2.96 7.82 -8.83
CA THR A 249 -2.10 7.87 -7.66
C THR A 249 -0.76 8.51 -8.00
N GLN A 250 -0.43 9.58 -7.29
CA GLN A 250 0.82 10.30 -7.45
C GLN A 250 1.91 9.68 -6.57
N LEU A 251 2.90 9.04 -7.19
CA LEU A 251 4.04 8.41 -6.52
C LEU A 251 5.33 8.61 -7.34
N PRO A 252 6.51 8.62 -6.69
CA PRO A 252 7.77 8.54 -7.42
C PRO A 252 7.88 7.18 -8.14
N PRO A 253 8.64 7.08 -9.27
CA PRO A 253 8.75 5.87 -10.10
C PRO A 253 9.61 4.77 -9.47
N ASN A 254 9.43 4.52 -8.16
CA ASN A 254 10.19 3.56 -7.36
C ASN A 254 9.41 2.28 -7.03
N TYR A 255 8.20 2.15 -7.58
CA TYR A 255 7.33 1.01 -7.35
C TYR A 255 7.09 0.28 -8.67
N THR A 256 7.58 -0.95 -8.77
CA THR A 256 7.51 -1.74 -10.00
C THR A 256 6.06 -1.97 -10.44
N ILE A 257 5.70 -1.44 -11.59
CA ILE A 257 4.44 -1.74 -12.29
C ILE A 257 4.61 -3.07 -13.01
N PHE A 258 3.78 -4.06 -12.70
CA PHE A 258 3.93 -5.40 -13.24
C PHE A 258 2.65 -6.00 -13.85
N GLY A 259 1.57 -5.21 -13.92
CA GLY A 259 0.33 -5.68 -14.53
C GLY A 259 -0.82 -4.70 -14.44
N THR A 260 -1.98 -5.19 -14.87
CA THR A 260 -3.26 -4.46 -14.89
C THR A 260 -4.36 -5.26 -14.22
N ILE A 261 -5.42 -4.56 -13.81
CA ILE A 261 -6.62 -5.08 -13.15
C ILE A 261 -7.74 -5.07 -14.18
N ASP A 262 -8.54 -6.13 -14.25
CA ASP A 262 -9.71 -6.20 -15.12
C ASP A 262 -10.91 -5.36 -14.59
N GLU A 263 -11.95 -5.20 -15.39
CA GLU A 263 -13.12 -4.41 -15.02
C GLU A 263 -13.87 -4.98 -13.81
N ALA A 264 -13.96 -6.30 -13.68
CA ALA A 264 -14.60 -6.95 -12.54
C ALA A 264 -13.81 -6.68 -11.23
N GLY A 265 -12.49 -6.72 -11.32
CA GLY A 265 -11.59 -6.34 -10.23
C GLY A 265 -11.73 -4.88 -9.84
N LEU A 266 -11.80 -3.99 -10.82
CA LEU A 266 -12.02 -2.56 -10.54
C LEU A 266 -13.37 -2.31 -9.86
N ALA A 267 -14.43 -2.99 -10.27
CA ALA A 267 -15.74 -2.89 -9.60
C ALA A 267 -15.68 -3.41 -8.15
N THR A 268 -14.92 -4.50 -7.90
CA THR A 268 -14.68 -5.01 -6.54
C THR A 268 -13.91 -3.99 -5.68
N LEU A 269 -12.89 -3.35 -6.26
CA LEU A 269 -12.11 -2.31 -5.58
C LEU A 269 -12.92 -1.06 -5.29
N ASP A 270 -13.78 -0.61 -6.21
CA ASP A 270 -14.67 0.53 -6.00
C ASP A 270 -15.63 0.31 -4.83
N LYS A 271 -16.16 -0.91 -4.71
CA LYS A 271 -16.98 -1.30 -3.56
C LYS A 271 -16.21 -1.16 -2.23
N VAL A 272 -14.97 -1.64 -2.19
CA VAL A 272 -14.11 -1.52 -0.99
C VAL A 272 -13.77 -0.06 -0.72
N ALA A 273 -13.38 0.68 -1.75
CA ALA A 273 -13.04 2.10 -1.67
C ALA A 273 -14.23 2.96 -1.22
N GLY A 274 -15.46 2.61 -1.63
CA GLY A 274 -16.69 3.27 -1.20
C GLY A 274 -16.95 3.20 0.30
N GLY A 275 -16.37 2.21 1.00
CA GLY A 275 -16.37 2.15 2.46
C GLY A 275 -15.34 3.08 3.12
N GLY A 276 -14.34 3.51 2.36
CA GLY A 276 -13.25 4.34 2.88
C GLY A 276 -12.33 3.60 3.84
N VAL A 277 -11.64 4.36 4.67
CA VAL A 277 -10.69 3.89 5.68
C VAL A 277 -11.39 3.73 7.02
N LYS A 278 -11.07 2.67 7.74
CA LYS A 278 -11.61 2.39 9.08
C LYS A 278 -11.39 3.58 10.03
N GLY A 279 -12.46 4.00 10.66
CA GLY A 279 -12.42 5.14 11.59
C GLY A 279 -12.36 6.51 10.92
N GLY A 280 -12.58 6.62 9.60
CA GLY A 280 -12.61 7.89 8.87
C GLY A 280 -11.25 8.54 8.67
N ALA A 281 -10.15 7.77 8.82
CA ALA A 281 -8.80 8.23 8.51
C ALA A 281 -8.58 8.31 6.99
N GLU A 282 -7.47 8.90 6.55
CA GLU A 282 -7.08 8.96 5.14
C GLU A 282 -6.28 7.73 4.72
N ASP A 283 -5.58 7.08 5.65
CA ASP A 283 -4.69 5.93 5.47
C ASP A 283 -4.88 4.94 6.63
N GLY A 284 -5.09 3.66 6.33
CA GLY A 284 -5.27 2.63 7.33
C GLY A 284 -5.94 1.38 6.80
N GLY A 285 -6.52 0.56 7.67
CA GLY A 285 -7.28 -0.61 7.27
C GLY A 285 -8.57 -0.24 6.52
N PRO A 286 -8.99 -1.01 5.51
CA PRO A 286 -10.25 -0.74 4.81
C PRO A 286 -11.45 -0.90 5.75
N ALA A 287 -12.42 0.04 5.68
CA ALA A 287 -13.65 -0.05 6.48
C ALA A 287 -14.53 -1.22 6.02
N ILE A 288 -14.51 -1.55 4.72
CA ILE A 288 -15.03 -2.79 4.18
C ILE A 288 -13.86 -3.77 4.07
N PRO A 289 -13.70 -4.73 5.01
CA PRO A 289 -12.58 -5.67 4.97
C PRO A 289 -12.63 -6.53 3.72
N ILE A 290 -11.47 -6.77 3.12
CA ILE A 290 -11.31 -7.66 1.98
C ILE A 290 -10.17 -8.65 2.24
N SER A 291 -10.45 -9.92 1.96
CA SER A 291 -9.47 -11.01 2.05
C SER A 291 -9.52 -11.85 0.78
N PHE A 292 -8.40 -12.39 0.38
CA PHE A 292 -8.29 -13.33 -0.71
C PHE A 292 -8.60 -14.73 -0.19
N ASN A 293 -9.59 -15.39 -0.75
CA ASN A 293 -9.90 -16.80 -0.48
C ASN A 293 -8.86 -17.69 -1.17
N THR A 294 -8.66 -17.45 -2.47
CA THR A 294 -7.65 -18.14 -3.29
C THR A 294 -7.08 -17.20 -4.34
N VAL A 295 -5.81 -17.46 -4.74
CA VAL A 295 -5.14 -16.79 -5.85
C VAL A 295 -4.62 -17.86 -6.80
N LYS A 296 -5.09 -17.86 -8.04
CA LYS A 296 -4.77 -18.88 -9.05
C LYS A 296 -4.15 -18.26 -10.28
N VAL A 297 -3.10 -18.90 -10.77
CA VAL A 297 -2.47 -18.59 -12.05
C VAL A 297 -3.18 -19.41 -13.13
N GLY A 298 -3.66 -18.72 -14.18
CA GLY A 298 -4.34 -19.30 -15.33
C GLY A 298 -3.43 -19.61 -16.50
#